data_4dbd7175cdf86a7cd02c7832325ab172
#
_entry.id   4dbd7175cdf86a7cd02c7832325ab172
#
_cell.length_a   1.000
_cell.length_b   1.000
_cell.length_c   1.000
_cell.angle_alpha   90.00
_cell.angle_beta   90.00
_cell.angle_gamma   90.00
#
_symmetry.space_group_name_H-M   'P 1'
#
loop_
_entity.id
_entity.type
_entity.pdbx_description
1 polymer ?
#
loop_
_entity_poly.entity_id
_entity_poly.type
_entity_poly.pdbx_seq_one_letter_code
_entity_poly.pdbx_strand_id
1 'polypeptide(L)' 'MKTILVTGAAGYIGRHVVKNALDRGYRVIAADFNFKGVDERAEFCDVPLLGGD' A
#
# COMPACT_ATOMS: atom_id res chain seq x y z
N MET A 1 -2.25 -14.55 -10.58
CA MET A 1 -1.60 -13.36 -9.99
C MET A 1 -1.96 -13.27 -8.51
N LYS A 2 -0.95 -13.11 -7.67
CA LYS A 2 -1.19 -12.98 -6.23
C LYS A 2 -1.52 -11.54 -5.87
N THR A 3 -2.48 -11.37 -4.97
CA THR A 3 -2.85 -10.05 -4.47
C THR A 3 -2.34 -9.89 -3.04
N ILE A 4 -1.69 -8.78 -2.78
CA ILE A 4 -1.11 -8.48 -1.46
C ILE A 4 -1.71 -7.19 -0.95
N LEU A 5 -2.14 -7.20 0.31
CA LEU A 5 -2.62 -6.00 0.99
C LEU A 5 -1.49 -5.50 1.90
N VAL A 6 -1.12 -4.25 1.74
CA VAL A 6 -0.08 -3.63 2.57
C VAL A 6 -0.72 -2.51 3.38
N THR A 7 -0.78 -2.69 4.70
CA THR A 7 -1.24 -1.63 5.59
C THR A 7 -0.06 -0.74 5.96
N GLY A 8 -0.32 0.54 6.23
CA GLY A 8 0.76 1.47 6.49
C GLY A 8 1.63 1.69 5.26
N ALA A 9 1.02 1.66 4.08
CA ALA A 9 1.76 1.65 2.82
C ALA A 9 2.56 2.93 2.58
N ALA A 10 2.15 4.03 3.16
CA ALA A 10 2.88 5.30 2.99
C ALA A 10 4.07 5.42 3.93
N GLY A 11 4.24 4.50 4.87
CA GLY A 11 5.39 4.50 5.75
C GLY A 11 6.65 4.06 5.02
N TYR A 12 7.79 4.29 5.62
CA TYR A 12 9.07 3.99 4.98
C TYR A 12 9.17 2.53 4.56
N ILE A 13 8.89 1.63 5.47
CA ILE A 13 8.97 0.19 5.18
C ILE A 13 7.84 -0.22 4.24
N GLY A 14 6.63 0.31 4.46
CA GLY A 14 5.49 -0.03 3.62
C GLY A 14 5.69 0.32 2.16
N ARG A 15 6.30 1.47 1.88
CA ARG A 15 6.58 1.86 0.50
C ARG A 15 7.53 0.89 -0.19
N HIS A 16 8.53 0.41 0.54
CA HIS A 16 9.47 -0.58 -0.01
C HIS A 16 8.79 -1.91 -0.27
N VAL A 17 7.91 -2.33 0.63
CA VAL A 17 7.17 -3.58 0.45
C VAL A 17 6.27 -3.49 -0.78
N VAL A 18 5.57 -2.37 -0.95
CA VAL A 18 4.71 -2.16 -2.10
C VAL A 18 5.52 -2.24 -3.39
N LYS A 19 6.63 -1.53 -3.45
CA LYS A 19 7.46 -1.51 -4.65
C LYS A 19 7.99 -2.89 -4.98
N ASN A 20 8.50 -3.60 -4.00
CA ASN A 20 9.05 -4.94 -4.23
C ASN A 20 7.99 -5.90 -4.73
N ALA A 21 6.79 -5.84 -4.16
CA ALA A 21 5.72 -6.74 -4.59
C ALA A 21 5.28 -6.42 -6.02
N LEU A 22 5.18 -5.14 -6.36
CA LEU A 22 4.83 -4.74 -7.72
C LEU A 22 5.89 -5.19 -8.72
N ASP A 23 7.15 -5.05 -8.37
CA ASP A 23 8.24 -5.45 -9.24
C ASP A 23 8.23 -6.96 -9.49
N ARG A 24 7.66 -7.71 -8.58
CA ARG A 24 7.52 -9.17 -8.73
C ARG A 24 6.26 -9.57 -9.49
N GLY A 25 5.47 -8.60 -9.91
CA GLY A 25 4.28 -8.88 -10.68
C GLY A 25 3.04 -9.15 -9.85
N TYR A 26 3.08 -8.87 -8.57
CA TYR A 26 1.91 -9.03 -7.72
C TYR A 26 0.96 -7.84 -7.86
N ARG A 27 -0.33 -8.10 -7.64
CA ARG A 27 -1.28 -7.03 -7.49
C ARG A 27 -1.19 -6.54 -6.04
N VAL A 28 -1.01 -5.24 -5.86
CA VAL A 28 -0.82 -4.68 -4.52
C VAL A 28 -1.93 -3.70 -4.22
N ILE A 29 -2.55 -3.86 -3.06
CA ILE A 29 -3.53 -2.92 -2.54
C ILE A 29 -2.87 -2.21 -1.37
N ALA A 30 -2.61 -0.93 -1.53
CA ALA A 30 -1.96 -0.11 -0.51
C ALA A 30 -3.02 0.54 0.36
N ALA A 31 -2.99 0.26 1.65
CA ALA A 31 -3.96 0.79 2.60
C ALA A 31 -3.27 1.76 3.55
N ASP A 32 -3.72 3.01 3.54
CA ASP A 32 -3.20 4.03 4.44
C ASP A 32 -4.16 5.21 4.42
N PHE A 33 -3.95 6.16 5.34
CA PHE A 33 -4.76 7.36 5.35
C PHE A 33 -4.19 8.45 4.43
N ASN A 34 -2.97 8.29 3.94
CA ASN A 34 -2.45 9.11 2.85
C ASN A 34 -1.48 8.25 2.04
N PHE A 35 -1.22 8.67 0.80
CA PHE A 35 -0.45 7.84 -0.13
C PHE A 35 0.77 8.56 -0.69
N LYS A 36 1.25 9.55 0.02
CA LYS A 36 2.41 10.30 -0.42
C LYS A 36 3.62 9.36 -0.52
N GLY A 37 4.22 9.31 -1.68
CA GLY A 37 5.39 8.47 -1.91
C GLY A 37 5.11 7.02 -2.21
N VAL A 38 3.85 6.62 -2.25
CA VAL A 38 3.49 5.24 -2.60
C VAL A 38 3.56 5.07 -4.11
N ASP A 39 4.06 3.92 -4.55
CA ASP A 39 4.18 3.63 -5.98
C ASP A 39 2.79 3.68 -6.63
N GLU A 40 2.69 4.43 -7.71
CA GLU A 40 1.39 4.66 -8.38
C GLU A 40 0.83 3.42 -9.04
N ARG A 41 1.62 2.38 -9.21
CA ARG A 41 1.13 1.12 -9.77
C ARG A 41 0.25 0.35 -8.81
N ALA A 42 0.28 0.67 -7.51
CA ALA A 42 -0.55 0.01 -6.52
C ALA A 42 -1.97 0.55 -6.57
N GLU A 43 -2.93 -0.27 -6.16
CA GLU A 43 -4.28 0.19 -5.93
C GLU A 43 -4.34 0.79 -4.54
N PHE A 44 -5.11 1.86 -4.37
CA PHE A 44 -5.15 2.57 -3.11
C PHE A 44 -6.46 2.30 -2.39
N CYS A 45 -6.36 2.04 -1.09
CA CYS A 45 -7.51 1.89 -0.22
C CYS A 45 -7.37 2.90 0.90
N ASP A 46 -8.28 3.87 0.94
CA ASP A 46 -8.21 4.92 1.94
C ASP A 46 -8.72 4.40 3.28
N VAL A 47 -7.86 4.45 4.27
CA VAL A 47 -8.18 3.96 5.60
C VAL A 47 -8.20 5.15 6.56
N PRO A 48 -9.29 5.37 7.29
CA PRO A 48 -9.35 6.48 8.23
C PRO A 48 -8.25 6.39 9.28
N LEU A 49 -7.71 7.53 9.64
CA LEU A 49 -6.67 7.59 10.64
C LEU A 49 -7.15 7.02 11.98
N LEU A 50 -8.38 7.32 12.33
CA LEU A 50 -8.95 6.80 13.55
C LEU A 50 -9.78 5.59 13.22
N GLY A 51 -9.27 4.46 13.50
CA GLY A 51 -9.97 3.26 13.22
C GLY A 51 -11.21 3.07 14.04
N GLY A 52 -11.38 3.76 15.02
CA GLY A 52 -12.45 3.55 15.82
C GLY A 52 -13.66 4.24 15.58
N ASP A 53 -13.92 4.40 15.54
CA ASP A 53 -14.84 4.95 15.68
C ASP A 53 -15.54 4.67 15.97
#